data_49fdddcc4d28de9671e3d468be4fa847
#
_entry.id   49fdddcc4d28de9671e3d468be4fa847
#
_cell.length_a   1.000
_cell.length_b   1.000
_cell.length_c   1.000
_cell.angle_alpha   90.00
_cell.angle_beta   90.00
_cell.angle_gamma   90.00
#
_symmetry.space_group_name_H-M   'P 1'
#
loop_
_entity.id
_entity.type
_entity.pdbx_description
1 polymer ?
#
loop_
_entity_poly.entity_id
_entity_poly.type
_entity_poly.pdbx_seq_one_letter_code
_entity_poly.pdbx_strand_id
1 'polypeptide(L)'
;MKGLQHLEPKYTSYTRIRRTVVGNLDGAAFPSQPVVPFGRPIHDRLRLEVARGCTRGCRFCQAGYIYRPLRERSASVIAEMIDRGLALTGHDQVSLLSLSACDYSLIEPLIGALIEAKSPERISVALPSPNQRSRPCWAAKPSVVRR
;
A
#
# COMPACT_ATOMS: atom_id res chain seq x y z
N MET A 1 -9.48 -37.95 -1.39
CA MET A 1 -9.65 -36.53 -0.99
C MET A 1 -10.41 -36.53 0.33
N LYS A 2 -9.82 -36.05 1.41
CA LYS A 2 -10.58 -35.85 2.65
C LYS A 2 -11.57 -34.71 2.38
N GLY A 3 -12.85 -34.93 2.69
CA GLY A 3 -13.95 -34.03 2.38
C GLY A 3 -13.73 -32.62 2.92
N LEU A 4 -14.36 -31.65 2.27
CA LEU A 4 -14.44 -30.26 2.74
C LEU A 4 -14.98 -30.25 4.17
N GLN A 5 -14.30 -29.58 5.09
CA GLN A 5 -14.81 -29.37 6.42
C GLN A 5 -16.08 -28.52 6.35
N HIS A 6 -17.17 -29.04 6.86
CA HIS A 6 -18.40 -28.29 7.02
C HIS A 6 -18.28 -27.44 8.30
N LEU A 7 -18.33 -26.12 8.16
CA LEU A 7 -18.30 -25.20 9.30
C LEU A 7 -19.74 -24.85 9.66
N GLU A 8 -20.18 -25.30 10.83
CA GLU A 8 -21.48 -24.89 11.38
C GLU A 8 -21.30 -23.67 12.30
N PRO A 9 -22.13 -22.64 12.15
CA PRO A 9 -22.07 -21.50 13.04
C PRO A 9 -22.48 -21.93 14.45
N LYS A 10 -21.72 -21.52 15.46
CA LYS A 10 -22.03 -21.80 16.88
C LYS A 10 -23.36 -21.22 17.32
N TYR A 11 -23.82 -20.16 16.67
CA TYR A 11 -25.06 -19.47 16.93
C TYR A 11 -25.95 -19.54 15.69
N THR A 12 -27.18 -19.98 15.85
CA THR A 12 -28.17 -20.19 14.77
C THR A 12 -28.62 -18.90 14.07
N SER A 13 -28.30 -17.72 14.65
CA SER A 13 -28.60 -16.41 14.06
C SER A 13 -27.77 -16.08 12.81
N TYR A 14 -26.66 -16.80 12.57
CA TYR A 14 -25.77 -16.56 11.44
C TYR A 14 -25.88 -17.70 10.42
N THR A 15 -26.59 -17.45 9.34
CA THR A 15 -26.68 -18.38 8.20
C THR A 15 -25.51 -18.18 7.20
N ARG A 16 -24.86 -17.01 7.22
CA ARG A 16 -23.81 -16.67 6.29
C ARG A 16 -22.87 -15.61 6.88
N ILE A 17 -21.57 -15.87 6.80
CA ILE A 17 -20.55 -14.90 7.17
C ILE A 17 -20.27 -14.01 5.95
N ARG A 18 -20.41 -12.69 6.11
CA ARG A 18 -20.07 -11.70 5.10
C ARG A 18 -18.84 -10.93 5.52
N ARG A 19 -17.88 -10.80 4.61
CA ARG A 19 -16.72 -9.95 4.83
C ARG A 19 -17.10 -8.48 4.62
N THR A 20 -16.73 -7.63 5.58
CA THR A 20 -16.85 -6.18 5.42
C THR A 20 -15.77 -5.67 4.46
N VAL A 21 -16.17 -4.85 3.52
CA VAL A 21 -15.28 -4.25 2.52
C VAL A 21 -15.45 -2.74 2.58
N VAL A 22 -14.35 -2.01 2.80
CA VAL A 22 -14.31 -0.56 2.67
C VAL A 22 -14.32 -0.22 1.19
N GLY A 23 -15.39 0.38 0.69
CA GLY A 23 -15.57 0.69 -0.74
C GLY A 23 -14.68 1.84 -1.21
N ASN A 24 -14.64 2.93 -0.44
CA ASN A 24 -13.78 4.09 -0.72
C ASN A 24 -12.58 4.09 0.23
N LEU A 25 -11.38 3.95 -0.33
CA LEU A 25 -10.15 3.89 0.45
C LEU A 25 -9.70 5.28 0.94
N ASP A 26 -10.10 6.36 0.28
CA ASP A 26 -9.77 7.73 0.69
C ASP A 26 -10.38 8.08 2.04
N GLY A 27 -11.61 7.62 2.28
CA GLY A 27 -12.29 7.77 3.57
C GLY A 27 -11.85 6.79 4.64
N ALA A 28 -10.97 5.83 4.33
CA ALA A 28 -10.48 4.87 5.32
C ALA A 28 -9.53 5.55 6.30
N ALA A 29 -9.77 5.32 7.60
CA ALA A 29 -8.92 5.86 8.66
C ALA A 29 -7.45 5.45 8.45
N PHE A 30 -6.56 6.43 8.58
CA PHE A 30 -5.12 6.25 8.53
C PHE A 30 -4.50 6.96 9.75
N PRO A 31 -3.49 6.40 10.41
CA PRO A 31 -2.81 7.05 11.52
C PRO A 31 -2.16 8.35 11.05
N SER A 32 -2.78 9.49 11.41
CA SER A 32 -2.28 10.81 11.02
C SER A 32 -1.05 11.25 11.84
N GLN A 33 -0.85 10.61 12.97
CA GLN A 33 0.26 10.88 13.89
C GLN A 33 0.85 9.54 14.36
N PRO A 34 1.66 8.86 13.53
CA PRO A 34 2.28 7.60 13.91
C PRO A 34 3.30 7.86 15.05
N VAL A 35 3.36 6.93 15.99
CA VAL A 35 4.37 6.96 17.04
C VAL A 35 5.72 6.64 16.44
N VAL A 36 6.69 7.56 16.61
CA VAL A 36 8.07 7.37 16.17
C VAL A 36 8.87 6.75 17.32
N PRO A 37 9.55 5.62 17.13
CA PRO A 37 10.36 5.00 18.17
C PRO A 37 11.63 5.85 18.46
N PHE A 38 12.10 5.84 19.69
CA PHE A 38 13.33 6.52 20.08
C PHE A 38 14.59 5.94 19.41
N GLY A 39 14.60 4.62 19.14
CA GLY A 39 15.68 3.94 18.43
C GLY A 39 15.45 3.92 16.92
N ARG A 40 16.48 3.55 16.16
CA ARG A 40 16.38 3.36 14.71
C ARG A 40 15.90 1.94 14.39
N PRO A 41 14.63 1.74 14.01
CA PRO A 41 14.15 0.44 13.55
C PRO A 41 14.71 0.13 12.14
N ILE A 42 14.73 -1.16 11.78
CA ILE A 42 15.18 -1.60 10.44
C ILE A 42 14.41 -0.92 9.30
N HIS A 43 13.15 -0.57 9.55
CA HIS A 43 12.27 0.09 8.59
C HIS A 43 11.86 1.49 9.08
N ASP A 44 12.84 2.36 9.26
CA ASP A 44 12.66 3.74 9.70
C ASP A 44 12.17 4.62 8.53
N ARG A 45 10.86 4.57 8.27
CA ARG A 45 10.24 5.27 7.13
C ARG A 45 8.75 5.45 7.31
N LEU A 46 8.21 6.50 6.72
CA LEU A 46 6.77 6.70 6.61
C LEU A 46 6.17 5.66 5.64
N ARG A 47 5.20 4.90 6.10
CA ARG A 47 4.54 3.86 5.29
C ARG A 47 3.11 4.26 5.00
N LEU A 48 2.73 4.24 3.72
CA LEU A 48 1.42 4.65 3.23
C LEU A 48 0.78 3.58 2.38
N GLU A 49 -0.43 3.17 2.75
CA GLU A 49 -1.22 2.25 1.94
C GLU A 49 -1.84 3.01 0.76
N VAL A 50 -1.38 2.72 -0.46
CA VAL A 50 -1.87 3.34 -1.69
C VAL A 50 -2.99 2.54 -2.34
N ALA A 51 -2.98 1.22 -2.14
CA ALA A 51 -4.01 0.34 -2.68
C ALA A 51 -4.20 -0.89 -1.79
N ARG A 52 -5.42 -1.40 -1.74
CA ARG A 52 -5.80 -2.60 -1.00
C ARG A 52 -6.47 -3.59 -1.92
N GLY A 53 -6.02 -4.83 -1.86
CA GLY A 53 -6.43 -5.89 -2.78
C GLY A 53 -5.43 -6.10 -3.91
N CYS A 54 -5.69 -7.12 -4.73
CA CYS A 54 -4.87 -7.44 -5.89
C CYS A 54 -5.70 -8.18 -6.92
N THR A 55 -5.51 -7.87 -8.21
CA THR A 55 -6.21 -8.51 -9.34
C THR A 55 -5.37 -9.55 -10.06
N ARG A 56 -4.08 -9.72 -9.70
CA ARG A 56 -3.11 -10.52 -10.46
C ARG A 56 -3.42 -12.02 -10.51
N GLY A 57 -4.07 -12.61 -9.52
CA GLY A 57 -4.44 -14.01 -9.53
C GLY A 57 -3.25 -14.97 -9.60
N CYS A 58 -2.10 -14.64 -9.02
CA CYS A 58 -0.93 -15.51 -8.98
C CYS A 58 -1.27 -16.84 -8.32
N ARG A 59 -0.88 -17.97 -8.94
CA ARG A 59 -1.27 -19.32 -8.49
C ARG A 59 -0.82 -19.68 -7.07
N PHE A 60 0.28 -19.10 -6.62
CA PHE A 60 0.84 -19.32 -5.28
C PHE A 60 0.29 -18.34 -4.23
N CYS A 61 -0.40 -17.27 -4.64
CA CYS A 61 -0.74 -16.17 -3.76
C CYS A 61 -2.21 -16.18 -3.38
N GLN A 62 -2.50 -16.47 -2.12
CA GLN A 62 -3.86 -16.46 -1.58
C GLN A 62 -4.43 -15.03 -1.45
N ALA A 63 -3.57 -14.04 -1.21
CA ALA A 63 -3.97 -12.65 -0.99
C ALA A 63 -4.75 -12.05 -2.19
N GLY A 64 -4.37 -12.41 -3.42
CA GLY A 64 -5.06 -11.99 -4.63
C GLY A 64 -6.49 -12.51 -4.78
N TYR A 65 -6.89 -13.49 -3.98
CA TYR A 65 -8.27 -14.02 -3.94
C TYR A 65 -9.04 -13.48 -2.75
N ILE A 66 -8.40 -13.44 -1.56
CA ILE A 66 -9.05 -13.02 -0.32
C ILE A 66 -9.36 -11.53 -0.30
N TYR A 67 -8.45 -10.67 -0.78
CA TYR A 67 -8.55 -9.22 -0.64
C TYR A 67 -9.17 -8.49 -1.84
N ARG A 68 -9.87 -9.20 -2.73
CA ARG A 68 -10.67 -8.56 -3.78
C ARG A 68 -11.90 -7.84 -3.19
N PRO A 69 -12.36 -6.77 -3.84
CA PRO A 69 -11.84 -6.08 -5.04
C PRO A 69 -10.59 -5.24 -4.76
N LEU A 70 -9.85 -4.87 -5.82
CA LEU A 70 -8.81 -3.84 -5.75
C LEU A 70 -9.48 -2.48 -5.50
N ARG A 71 -8.96 -1.75 -4.55
CA ARG A 71 -9.37 -0.38 -4.22
C ARG A 71 -8.11 0.46 -4.10
N GLU A 72 -8.14 1.61 -4.71
CA GLU A 72 -7.02 2.53 -4.75
C GLU A 72 -7.37 3.80 -3.99
N ARG A 73 -6.37 4.40 -3.39
CA ARG A 73 -6.46 5.74 -2.80
C ARG A 73 -6.12 6.76 -3.88
N SER A 74 -6.78 7.90 -3.89
CA SER A 74 -6.48 8.96 -4.86
C SER A 74 -5.08 9.55 -4.66
N ALA A 75 -4.44 9.96 -5.76
CA ALA A 75 -3.08 10.51 -5.72
C ALA A 75 -3.00 11.80 -4.88
N SER A 76 -4.04 12.63 -4.90
CA SER A 76 -4.13 13.85 -4.09
C SER A 76 -4.13 13.55 -2.59
N VAL A 77 -4.92 12.57 -2.16
CA VAL A 77 -4.96 12.15 -0.75
C VAL A 77 -3.63 11.54 -0.32
N ILE A 78 -2.99 10.74 -1.20
CA ILE A 78 -1.66 10.19 -0.92
C ILE A 78 -0.63 11.31 -0.72
N ALA A 79 -0.62 12.32 -1.59
CA ALA A 79 0.30 13.44 -1.49
C ALA A 79 0.12 14.22 -0.17
N GLU A 80 -1.13 14.54 0.19
CA GLU A 80 -1.45 15.20 1.45
C GLU A 80 -1.00 14.37 2.67
N MET A 81 -1.25 13.07 2.64
CA MET A 81 -0.83 12.16 3.72
C MET A 81 0.69 12.07 3.84
N ILE A 82 1.43 12.13 2.72
CA ILE A 82 2.89 12.16 2.72
C ILE A 82 3.38 13.44 3.35
N ASP A 83 2.90 14.59 2.90
CA ASP A 83 3.33 15.89 3.41
C ASP A 83 3.10 16.00 4.91
N ARG A 84 1.89 15.67 5.35
CA ARG A 84 1.54 15.69 6.77
C ARG A 84 2.34 14.67 7.58
N GLY A 85 2.50 13.45 7.06
CA GLY A 85 3.23 12.39 7.74
C GLY A 85 4.71 12.74 7.92
N LEU A 86 5.37 13.25 6.87
CA LEU A 86 6.76 13.67 6.94
C LEU A 86 6.97 14.83 7.90
N ALA A 87 6.09 15.85 7.86
CA ALA A 87 6.17 16.99 8.77
C ALA A 87 6.04 16.59 10.26
N LEU A 88 5.24 15.56 10.56
CA LEU A 88 5.00 15.12 11.93
C LEU A 88 6.04 14.10 12.45
N THR A 89 6.65 13.33 11.56
CA THR A 89 7.57 12.24 11.96
C THR A 89 9.03 12.55 11.75
N GLY A 90 9.34 13.46 10.83
CA GLY A 90 10.73 13.79 10.47
C GLY A 90 11.43 12.68 9.68
N HIS A 91 10.70 11.68 9.15
CA HIS A 91 11.31 10.66 8.30
C HIS A 91 11.84 11.26 6.99
N ASP A 92 12.93 10.72 6.50
CA ASP A 92 13.55 11.03 5.20
C ASP A 92 13.19 10.04 4.09
N GLN A 93 12.35 9.06 4.42
CA GLN A 93 11.91 8.01 3.50
C GLN A 93 10.40 7.80 3.55
N VAL A 94 9.82 7.59 2.36
CA VAL A 94 8.42 7.19 2.19
C VAL A 94 8.35 5.84 1.51
N SER A 95 7.47 4.97 1.97
CA SER A 95 7.21 3.66 1.36
C SER A 95 5.74 3.52 0.98
N LEU A 96 5.47 3.30 -0.31
CA LEU A 96 4.11 3.12 -0.82
C LEU A 96 3.70 1.65 -0.71
N LEU A 97 2.78 1.34 0.19
CA LEU A 97 2.37 -0.04 0.49
C LEU A 97 1.16 -0.48 -0.32
N SER A 98 1.27 -1.64 -0.94
CA SER A 98 0.16 -2.44 -1.44
C SER A 98 0.63 -3.88 -1.67
N LEU A 99 -0.29 -4.78 -2.02
CA LEU A 99 0.07 -6.14 -2.45
C LEU A 99 0.86 -6.15 -3.76
N SER A 100 0.69 -5.14 -4.61
CA SER A 100 1.46 -4.92 -5.83
C SER A 100 1.50 -3.41 -6.10
N ALA A 101 2.50 -2.72 -5.57
CA ALA A 101 2.59 -1.26 -5.64
C ALA A 101 2.70 -0.73 -7.08
N CYS A 102 3.37 -1.47 -7.96
CA CYS A 102 3.49 -1.10 -9.37
C CYS A 102 2.22 -1.28 -10.20
N ASP A 103 1.17 -1.90 -9.64
CA ASP A 103 -0.13 -2.05 -10.29
C ASP A 103 -1.12 -0.95 -9.91
N TYR A 104 -0.72 -0.03 -9.05
CA TYR A 104 -1.50 1.16 -8.76
C TYR A 104 -1.66 1.99 -10.04
N SER A 105 -2.91 2.34 -10.40
CA SER A 105 -3.23 2.92 -11.72
C SER A 105 -2.52 4.24 -12.01
N LEU A 106 -2.25 5.03 -10.98
CA LEU A 106 -1.57 6.34 -11.08
C LEU A 106 -0.13 6.29 -10.59
N ILE A 107 0.54 5.13 -10.62
CA ILE A 107 1.89 4.98 -10.05
C ILE A 107 2.93 5.88 -10.73
N GLU A 108 2.91 5.95 -12.06
CA GLU A 108 3.89 6.75 -12.82
C GLU A 108 3.73 8.25 -12.54
N PRO A 109 2.54 8.87 -12.69
CA PRO A 109 2.37 10.28 -12.38
C PRO A 109 2.60 10.59 -10.90
N LEU A 110 2.20 9.69 -9.99
CA LEU A 110 2.42 9.86 -8.54
C LEU A 110 3.92 9.89 -8.22
N ILE A 111 4.70 8.94 -8.73
CA ILE A 111 6.15 8.91 -8.51
C ILE A 111 6.82 10.14 -9.14
N GLY A 112 6.43 10.51 -10.36
CA GLY A 112 6.93 11.70 -11.01
C GLY A 112 6.75 12.96 -10.16
N ALA A 113 5.53 13.19 -9.69
CA ALA A 113 5.20 14.32 -8.83
C ALA A 113 5.94 14.28 -7.48
N LEU A 114 6.04 13.11 -6.85
CA LEU A 114 6.77 12.96 -5.60
C LEU A 114 8.27 13.20 -5.75
N ILE A 115 8.89 12.74 -6.82
CA ILE A 115 10.31 13.00 -7.08
C ILE A 115 10.53 14.50 -7.28
N GLU A 116 9.70 15.14 -8.09
CA GLU A 116 9.81 16.57 -8.36
C GLU A 116 9.63 17.41 -7.09
N ALA A 117 8.60 17.11 -6.29
CA ALA A 117 8.30 17.86 -5.07
C ALA A 117 9.29 17.56 -3.93
N LYS A 118 9.79 16.34 -3.79
CA LYS A 118 10.55 15.88 -2.61
C LYS A 118 12.06 15.73 -2.85
N SER A 119 12.53 15.81 -4.09
CA SER A 119 13.96 15.78 -4.40
C SER A 119 14.75 16.91 -3.72
N PRO A 120 14.27 18.14 -3.65
CA PRO A 120 14.97 19.21 -2.94
C PRO A 120 15.11 18.93 -1.43
N GLU A 121 14.13 18.24 -0.83
CA GLU A 121 14.10 17.86 0.58
C GLU A 121 14.93 16.61 0.89
N ARG A 122 15.57 15.98 -0.11
CA ARG A 122 16.33 14.71 0.00
C ARG A 122 15.51 13.55 0.54
N ILE A 123 14.20 13.54 0.30
CA ILE A 123 13.31 12.47 0.69
C ILE A 123 13.32 11.39 -0.37
N SER A 124 13.53 10.14 0.06
CA SER A 124 13.52 8.98 -0.85
C SER A 124 12.18 8.27 -0.87
N VAL A 125 11.77 7.78 -2.05
CA VAL A 125 10.54 7.02 -2.21
C VAL A 125 10.85 5.57 -2.50
N ALA A 126 10.35 4.66 -1.66
CA ALA A 126 10.53 3.22 -1.79
C ALA A 126 9.23 2.55 -2.28
N LEU A 127 9.37 1.64 -3.23
CA LEU A 127 8.29 0.80 -3.73
C LEU A 127 8.56 -0.65 -3.32
N PRO A 128 8.01 -1.12 -2.20
CA PRO A 128 8.09 -2.53 -1.84
C PRO A 128 7.20 -3.37 -2.76
N SER A 129 7.62 -4.60 -3.00
CA SER A 129 6.86 -5.59 -3.79
C SER A 129 6.59 -5.19 -5.25
N PRO A 130 7.62 -4.80 -6.04
CA PRO A 130 7.45 -4.74 -7.48
C PRO A 130 7.19 -6.16 -7.98
N ASN A 131 6.06 -6.35 -8.67
CA ASN A 131 5.80 -7.63 -9.32
C ASN A 131 6.78 -7.77 -10.49
N GLN A 132 7.47 -8.92 -10.61
CA GLN A 132 8.43 -9.18 -11.69
C GLN A 132 7.81 -9.11 -13.11
N ARG A 133 6.49 -9.23 -13.23
CA ARG A 133 5.76 -9.13 -14.50
C ARG A 133 5.17 -7.75 -14.79
N SER A 134 5.17 -6.84 -13.82
CA SER A 134 4.83 -5.45 -14.11
C SER A 134 6.01 -4.81 -14.85
N ARG A 135 5.71 -3.97 -15.85
CA ARG A 135 6.73 -3.08 -16.43
C ARG A 135 7.47 -2.43 -15.26
N PRO A 136 8.79 -2.38 -15.29
CA PRO A 136 9.53 -1.81 -14.18
C PRO A 136 9.09 -0.35 -14.02
N CYS A 137 8.21 -0.10 -13.05
CA CYS A 137 7.74 1.24 -12.70
C CYS A 137 8.89 2.18 -12.31
N TRP A 138 10.08 1.61 -12.04
CA TRP A 138 11.33 2.33 -11.80
C TRP A 138 12.12 2.66 -13.08
N ALA A 139 11.81 2.02 -14.21
CA ALA A 139 12.53 2.27 -15.47
C ALA A 139 12.18 3.62 -16.12
N ALA A 140 11.14 4.29 -15.64
CA ALA A 140 10.68 5.56 -16.21
C ALA A 140 11.57 6.77 -15.86
N LYS A 141 12.41 6.72 -14.81
CA LYS A 141 13.44 7.76 -14.53
C LYS A 141 14.56 7.20 -13.63
N PRO A 142 15.84 7.42 -13.96
CA PRO A 142 17.01 6.85 -13.26
C PRO A 142 17.41 7.57 -11.96
N SER A 143 16.53 8.36 -11.34
CA SER A 143 16.88 9.15 -10.15
C SER A 143 16.31 8.63 -8.83
N VAL A 144 15.81 7.39 -8.77
CA VAL A 144 15.52 6.77 -7.47
C VAL A 144 16.85 6.33 -6.88
N VAL A 145 17.35 7.14 -5.96
CA VAL A 145 18.60 6.92 -5.27
C VAL A 145 18.55 5.58 -4.55
N ARG A 146 19.38 4.65 -5.00
CA ARG A 146 19.80 3.50 -4.20
C ARG A 146 20.76 3.99 -3.13
N ARG A 147 20.48 3.75 -1.90
CA ARG A 147 21.44 3.53 -0.84
C ARG A 147 21.15 2.21 -0.17
#